data_681b658de55d7ad8d21e6e9ddde92eaf
#
_entry.id   681b658de55d7ad8d21e6e9ddde92eaf
#
_cell.length_a   1.000
_cell.length_b   1.000
_cell.length_c   1.000
_cell.angle_alpha   90.00
_cell.angle_beta   90.00
_cell.angle_gamma   90.00
#
_symmetry.space_group_name_H-M   'P 1'
#
loop_
_entity.id
_entity.type
_entity.pdbx_description
1 polymer ?
#
loop_
_entity_poly.entity_id
_entity_poly.type
_entity_poly.pdbx_seq_one_letter_code
_entity_poly.pdbx_strand_id
1 'polypeptide(L)'
;MRLPFRRKHVTIRRSLFVNFALFIVLVSAVVFTVATSRSRQTIQHLSEQIIARSANQVSAELARIFDPVNQQLRIIEGWARTGALAPDDTPSLNRLFIPFLRQYNQVSRIIVADESGNEYRLLSEDDGWRTRRAYASDTGSRTVSQLWSSEDLTLQSEERRGLEYSPLNRPWWKGAISSYDGLAAPLQSYAVYWTDPYTFFTSRDPGITAALAFKGADSITRVAALDVKLIDISKFTTALKPTENGMVIVYTDAGEVVGLPRAQRFLDISGQQAEMFAQVAQLGIPQIEIAMGRRTADDEQNTFRFTAGEETWWAGFRAYP
;
A
#
# COMPACT_ATOMS: atom_id res chain seq x y z
N MET A 1 -37.78 -68.13 40.13
CA MET A 1 -36.34 -68.22 40.29
C MET A 1 -35.81 -66.78 40.52
N ARG A 2 -35.57 -66.40 41.80
CA ARG A 2 -35.14 -65.03 42.19
C ARG A 2 -33.62 -65.04 42.36
N LEU A 3 -32.92 -64.30 41.56
CA LEU A 3 -31.47 -64.09 41.66
C LEU A 3 -31.15 -63.25 42.91
N PRO A 4 -30.20 -63.65 43.78
CA PRO A 4 -29.83 -62.87 44.95
C PRO A 4 -28.98 -61.68 44.56
N PHE A 5 -29.48 -60.47 44.82
CA PHE A 5 -28.71 -59.26 44.79
C PHE A 5 -27.66 -59.25 45.91
N ARG A 6 -26.43 -59.59 45.60
CA ARG A 6 -25.30 -59.58 46.52
C ARG A 6 -24.89 -58.12 46.80
N ARG A 7 -25.42 -57.52 47.89
CA ARG A 7 -24.98 -56.22 48.39
C ARG A 7 -23.50 -56.31 48.78
N LYS A 8 -22.61 -55.76 48.03
CA LYS A 8 -21.20 -55.57 48.39
C LYS A 8 -21.15 -54.53 49.52
N HIS A 9 -20.82 -54.92 50.72
CA HIS A 9 -20.56 -54.02 51.84
C HIS A 9 -19.26 -53.25 51.53
N VAL A 10 -19.37 -51.99 51.19
CA VAL A 10 -18.23 -51.09 51.04
C VAL A 10 -17.89 -50.56 52.44
N THR A 11 -16.65 -50.72 52.86
CA THR A 11 -16.22 -50.21 54.19
C THR A 11 -16.26 -48.68 54.17
N ILE A 12 -16.71 -48.06 55.28
CA ILE A 12 -16.83 -46.58 55.42
C ILE A 12 -15.53 -45.87 54.94
N ARG A 13 -14.36 -46.42 55.30
CA ARG A 13 -13.06 -45.89 54.93
C ARG A 13 -12.85 -45.87 53.42
N ARG A 14 -13.30 -46.88 52.69
CA ARG A 14 -13.19 -46.96 51.24
C ARG A 14 -14.15 -45.95 50.52
N SER A 15 -15.37 -45.85 51.08
CA SER A 15 -16.35 -44.87 50.56
C SER A 15 -15.87 -43.44 50.77
N LEU A 16 -15.31 -43.12 51.90
CA LEU A 16 -14.78 -41.79 52.23
C LEU A 16 -13.59 -41.43 51.31
N PHE A 17 -12.69 -42.37 51.10
CA PHE A 17 -11.53 -42.18 50.20
C PHE A 17 -11.97 -41.94 48.75
N VAL A 18 -12.93 -42.76 48.27
CA VAL A 18 -13.45 -42.61 46.88
C VAL A 18 -14.16 -41.26 46.70
N ASN A 19 -14.99 -40.85 47.67
CA ASN A 19 -15.68 -39.55 47.58
C ASN A 19 -14.70 -38.38 47.65
N PHE A 20 -13.66 -38.47 48.48
CA PHE A 20 -12.63 -37.44 48.55
C PHE A 20 -11.80 -37.37 47.28
N ALA A 21 -11.42 -38.50 46.70
CA ALA A 21 -10.73 -38.57 45.42
C ALA A 21 -11.61 -38.00 44.29
N LEU A 22 -12.89 -38.35 44.24
CA LEU A 22 -13.84 -37.81 43.26
C LEU A 22 -14.00 -36.30 43.40
N PHE A 23 -14.06 -35.78 44.62
CA PHE A 23 -14.14 -34.34 44.89
C PHE A 23 -12.88 -33.61 44.40
N ILE A 24 -11.67 -34.14 44.64
CA ILE A 24 -10.43 -33.57 44.14
C ILE A 24 -10.42 -33.54 42.59
N VAL A 25 -10.80 -34.63 41.92
CA VAL A 25 -10.88 -34.72 40.49
C VAL A 25 -11.86 -33.68 39.92
N LEU A 26 -13.04 -33.54 40.55
CA LEU A 26 -14.07 -32.60 40.14
C LEU A 26 -13.56 -31.14 40.26
N VAL A 27 -12.98 -30.79 41.42
CA VAL A 27 -12.40 -29.45 41.62
C VAL A 27 -11.28 -29.17 40.65
N SER A 28 -10.38 -30.13 40.42
CA SER A 28 -9.29 -29.99 39.44
C SER A 28 -9.81 -29.80 38.00
N ALA A 29 -10.87 -30.55 37.64
CA ALA A 29 -11.49 -30.38 36.30
C ALA A 29 -12.13 -28.99 36.13
N VAL A 30 -12.80 -28.48 37.17
CA VAL A 30 -13.38 -27.12 37.14
C VAL A 30 -12.28 -26.07 37.03
N VAL A 31 -11.24 -26.16 37.87
CA VAL A 31 -10.10 -25.21 37.82
C VAL A 31 -9.42 -25.25 36.45
N PHE A 32 -9.17 -26.44 35.92
CA PHE A 32 -8.57 -26.61 34.60
C PHE A 32 -9.44 -26.01 33.48
N THR A 33 -10.75 -26.24 33.52
CA THR A 33 -11.69 -25.69 32.53
C THR A 33 -11.73 -24.16 32.58
N VAL A 34 -11.80 -23.58 33.79
CA VAL A 34 -11.80 -22.13 33.99
C VAL A 34 -10.46 -21.53 33.53
N ALA A 35 -9.33 -22.13 33.89
CA ALA A 35 -8.01 -21.66 33.51
C ALA A 35 -7.81 -21.69 31.99
N THR A 36 -8.20 -22.78 31.32
CA THR A 36 -8.09 -22.90 29.87
C THR A 36 -9.02 -21.94 29.11
N SER A 37 -10.25 -21.74 29.61
CA SER A 37 -11.18 -20.76 29.03
C SER A 37 -10.65 -19.32 29.11
N ARG A 38 -10.16 -18.93 30.30
CA ARG A 38 -9.57 -17.60 30.50
C ARG A 38 -8.32 -17.41 29.66
N SER A 39 -7.45 -18.42 29.59
CA SER A 39 -6.25 -18.36 28.74
C SER A 39 -6.60 -18.15 27.28
N ARG A 40 -7.60 -18.85 26.75
CA ARG A 40 -8.07 -18.67 25.36
C ARG A 40 -8.61 -17.26 25.10
N GLN A 41 -9.41 -16.71 26.01
CA GLN A 41 -9.93 -15.34 25.90
C GLN A 41 -8.80 -14.31 25.93
N THR A 42 -7.80 -14.50 26.80
CA THR A 42 -6.63 -13.60 26.87
C THR A 42 -5.82 -13.63 25.58
N ILE A 43 -5.56 -14.82 25.02
CA ILE A 43 -4.83 -14.97 23.74
C ILE A 43 -5.60 -14.29 22.60
N GLN A 44 -6.92 -14.49 22.53
CA GLN A 44 -7.75 -13.85 21.53
C GLN A 44 -7.64 -12.32 21.61
N HIS A 45 -7.87 -11.76 22.80
CA HIS A 45 -7.83 -10.32 23.02
C HIS A 45 -6.45 -9.71 22.71
N LEU A 46 -5.36 -10.38 23.11
CA LEU A 46 -4.01 -9.96 22.76
C LEU A 46 -3.76 -10.01 21.25
N SER A 47 -4.24 -11.04 20.56
CA SER A 47 -4.11 -11.16 19.11
C SER A 47 -4.86 -10.04 18.40
N GLU A 48 -6.08 -9.73 18.82
CA GLU A 48 -6.88 -8.60 18.28
C GLU A 48 -6.16 -7.25 18.49
N GLN A 49 -5.58 -7.03 19.68
CA GLN A 49 -4.82 -5.82 19.97
C GLN A 49 -3.56 -5.68 19.10
N ILE A 50 -2.81 -6.78 18.92
CA ILE A 50 -1.61 -6.78 18.07
C ILE A 50 -1.97 -6.48 16.63
N ILE A 51 -3.01 -7.13 16.08
CA ILE A 51 -3.49 -6.90 14.72
C ILE A 51 -3.96 -5.46 14.55
N ALA A 52 -4.80 -4.95 15.46
CA ALA A 52 -5.29 -3.58 15.40
C ALA A 52 -4.14 -2.55 15.46
N ARG A 53 -3.17 -2.77 16.36
CA ARG A 53 -1.99 -1.90 16.45
C ARG A 53 -1.16 -1.92 15.17
N SER A 54 -0.93 -3.10 14.61
CA SER A 54 -0.16 -3.24 13.36
C SER A 54 -0.90 -2.60 12.19
N ALA A 55 -2.21 -2.81 12.07
CA ALA A 55 -3.02 -2.16 11.05
C ALA A 55 -2.99 -0.63 11.16
N ASN A 56 -3.13 -0.07 12.37
CA ASN A 56 -3.02 1.38 12.59
C ASN A 56 -1.64 1.91 12.23
N GLN A 57 -0.58 1.16 12.55
CA GLN A 57 0.79 1.55 12.17
C GLN A 57 0.96 1.56 10.64
N VAL A 58 0.42 0.56 9.94
CA VAL A 58 0.44 0.52 8.47
C VAL A 58 -0.36 1.67 7.88
N SER A 59 -1.57 1.91 8.36
CA SER A 59 -2.41 3.03 7.89
C SER A 59 -1.72 4.38 8.09
N ALA A 60 -1.08 4.61 9.24
CA ALA A 60 -0.33 5.84 9.51
C ALA A 60 0.88 5.98 8.56
N GLU A 61 1.57 4.89 8.23
CA GLU A 61 2.70 4.92 7.30
C GLU A 61 2.24 5.16 5.86
N LEU A 62 1.13 4.52 5.43
CA LEU A 62 0.53 4.80 4.13
C LEU A 62 0.08 6.26 4.02
N ALA A 63 -0.59 6.79 5.06
CA ALA A 63 -0.95 8.22 5.10
C ALA A 63 0.30 9.12 4.98
N ARG A 64 1.39 8.79 5.65
CA ARG A 64 2.66 9.51 5.55
C ARG A 64 3.26 9.50 4.13
N ILE A 65 2.99 8.44 3.36
CA ILE A 65 3.41 8.33 1.96
C ILE A 65 2.45 9.10 1.03
N PHE A 66 1.14 8.92 1.20
CA PHE A 66 0.13 9.38 0.24
C PHE A 66 -0.39 10.80 0.48
N ASP A 67 -0.56 11.24 1.73
CA ASP A 67 -1.09 12.55 2.03
C ASP A 67 -0.25 13.70 1.46
N PRO A 68 1.10 13.70 1.56
CA PRO A 68 1.92 14.73 0.93
C PRO A 68 1.77 14.76 -0.59
N VAL A 69 1.58 13.60 -1.23
CA VAL A 69 1.38 13.49 -2.68
C VAL A 69 0.07 14.16 -3.07
N ASN A 70 -1.02 13.85 -2.36
CA ASN A 70 -2.33 14.48 -2.59
C ASN A 70 -2.27 16.00 -2.38
N GLN A 71 -1.62 16.45 -1.30
CA GLN A 71 -1.46 17.89 -1.00
C GLN A 71 -0.66 18.61 -2.07
N GLN A 72 0.45 17.99 -2.55
CA GLN A 72 1.28 18.60 -3.58
C GLN A 72 0.54 18.78 -4.90
N LEU A 73 -0.27 17.80 -5.32
CA LEU A 73 -1.10 17.93 -6.52
C LEU A 73 -2.07 19.14 -6.40
N ARG A 74 -2.66 19.37 -5.22
CA ARG A 74 -3.50 20.54 -4.95
C ARG A 74 -2.73 21.87 -5.03
N ILE A 75 -1.50 21.88 -4.55
CA ILE A 75 -0.62 23.05 -4.64
C ILE A 75 -0.30 23.35 -6.11
N ILE A 76 0.02 22.34 -6.92
CA ILE A 76 0.29 22.47 -8.36
C ILE A 76 -0.95 23.02 -9.09
N GLU A 77 -2.14 22.50 -8.78
CA GLU A 77 -3.41 23.04 -9.28
C GLU A 77 -3.55 24.55 -8.94
N GLY A 78 -3.31 24.90 -7.67
CA GLY A 78 -3.34 26.29 -7.23
C GLY A 78 -2.39 27.20 -8.00
N TRP A 79 -1.15 26.78 -8.23
CA TRP A 79 -0.18 27.50 -9.05
C TRP A 79 -0.63 27.68 -10.50
N ALA A 80 -1.21 26.63 -11.08
CA ALA A 80 -1.72 26.69 -12.45
C ALA A 80 -2.89 27.67 -12.59
N ARG A 81 -3.79 27.72 -11.63
CA ARG A 81 -4.96 28.61 -11.60
C ARG A 81 -4.58 30.07 -11.41
N THR A 82 -3.54 30.36 -10.64
CA THR A 82 -3.03 31.71 -10.42
C THR A 82 -2.04 32.18 -11.50
N GLY A 83 -1.71 31.32 -12.47
CA GLY A 83 -0.69 31.59 -13.48
C GLY A 83 0.75 31.52 -13.00
N ALA A 84 0.98 31.06 -11.75
CA ALA A 84 2.33 30.88 -11.21
C ALA A 84 3.05 29.67 -11.80
N LEU A 85 2.31 28.71 -12.34
CA LEU A 85 2.87 27.58 -13.08
C LEU A 85 3.12 28.04 -14.52
N ALA A 86 4.38 28.26 -14.88
CA ALA A 86 4.80 28.62 -16.24
C ALA A 86 5.25 27.35 -17.01
N PRO A 87 4.36 26.67 -17.77
CA PRO A 87 4.64 25.34 -18.30
C PRO A 87 5.83 25.31 -19.28
N ASP A 88 6.15 26.40 -19.93
CA ASP A 88 7.23 26.49 -20.94
C ASP A 88 8.59 26.90 -20.36
N ASP A 89 8.63 27.36 -19.10
CA ASP A 89 9.87 27.76 -18.42
C ASP A 89 10.41 26.60 -17.55
N THR A 90 11.23 25.74 -18.16
CA THR A 90 11.86 24.60 -17.47
C THR A 90 12.65 25.00 -16.22
N PRO A 91 13.53 26.05 -16.24
CA PRO A 91 14.23 26.48 -15.03
C PRO A 91 13.30 26.92 -13.89
N SER A 92 12.19 27.59 -14.19
CA SER A 92 11.21 27.96 -13.18
C SER A 92 10.47 26.76 -12.60
N LEU A 93 10.08 25.79 -13.45
CA LEU A 93 9.48 24.54 -12.98
C LEU A 93 10.45 23.74 -12.11
N ASN A 94 11.73 23.68 -12.46
CA ASN A 94 12.77 23.02 -11.65
C ASN A 94 12.89 23.67 -10.28
N ARG A 95 12.89 25.01 -10.20
CA ARG A 95 12.93 25.72 -8.91
C ARG A 95 11.71 25.44 -8.01
N LEU A 96 10.54 25.20 -8.61
CA LEU A 96 9.33 24.85 -7.87
C LEU A 96 9.33 23.38 -7.40
N PHE A 97 9.75 22.45 -8.25
CA PHE A 97 9.54 21.02 -8.02
C PHE A 97 10.72 20.30 -7.36
N ILE A 98 11.96 20.76 -7.58
CA ILE A 98 13.13 20.10 -6.97
C ILE A 98 13.09 20.13 -5.44
N PRO A 99 12.73 21.25 -4.76
CA PRO A 99 12.59 21.24 -3.32
C PRO A 99 11.60 20.22 -2.79
N PHE A 100 10.49 20.01 -3.51
CA PHE A 100 9.52 18.98 -3.14
C PHE A 100 10.10 17.57 -3.29
N LEU A 101 10.73 17.23 -4.42
CA LEU A 101 11.35 15.91 -4.62
C LEU A 101 12.48 15.64 -3.63
N ARG A 102 13.20 16.66 -3.19
CA ARG A 102 14.21 16.54 -2.12
C ARG A 102 13.60 16.22 -0.75
N GLN A 103 12.42 16.78 -0.47
CA GLN A 103 11.73 16.59 0.81
C GLN A 103 10.99 15.25 0.88
N TYR A 104 10.48 14.76 -0.24
CA TYR A 104 9.60 13.58 -0.31
C TYR A 104 10.21 12.49 -1.17
N ASN A 105 11.14 11.73 -0.60
CA ASN A 105 11.91 10.69 -1.28
C ASN A 105 11.04 9.55 -1.86
N GLN A 106 9.81 9.36 -1.34
CA GLN A 106 8.84 8.40 -1.86
C GLN A 106 8.29 8.81 -3.23
N VAL A 107 8.35 10.10 -3.61
CA VAL A 107 7.98 10.59 -4.93
C VAL A 107 9.21 10.55 -5.83
N SER A 108 9.16 9.67 -6.82
CA SER A 108 10.30 9.48 -7.74
C SER A 108 10.27 10.43 -8.92
N ARG A 109 9.09 11.04 -9.22
CA ARG A 109 8.91 11.82 -10.45
C ARG A 109 7.72 12.76 -10.34
N ILE A 110 7.85 13.94 -10.95
CA ILE A 110 6.75 14.88 -11.20
C ILE A 110 6.54 14.99 -12.70
N ILE A 111 5.28 14.98 -13.13
CA ILE A 111 4.85 15.12 -14.51
C ILE A 111 3.77 16.19 -14.57
N VAL A 112 3.84 17.07 -15.59
CA VAL A 112 2.74 17.96 -15.97
C VAL A 112 2.57 17.86 -17.47
N ALA A 113 1.37 17.47 -17.91
CA ALA A 113 1.04 17.39 -19.34
C ALA A 113 -0.21 18.20 -19.66
N ASP A 114 -0.36 18.60 -20.93
CA ASP A 114 -1.53 19.30 -21.43
C ASP A 114 -2.36 18.44 -22.40
N GLU A 115 -3.54 18.92 -22.73
CA GLU A 115 -4.49 18.27 -23.65
C GLU A 115 -3.97 18.16 -25.09
N SER A 116 -2.94 18.92 -25.46
CA SER A 116 -2.25 18.82 -26.75
C SER A 116 -1.19 17.70 -26.76
N GLY A 117 -0.90 17.09 -25.61
CA GLY A 117 0.13 16.06 -25.49
C GLY A 117 1.54 16.57 -25.24
N ASN A 118 1.71 17.87 -24.93
CA ASN A 118 2.98 18.36 -24.43
C ASN A 118 3.18 17.93 -22.98
N GLU A 119 4.42 17.62 -22.60
CA GLU A 119 4.77 17.13 -21.26
C GLU A 119 6.03 17.82 -20.74
N TYR A 120 5.99 18.21 -19.48
CA TYR A 120 7.16 18.44 -18.64
C TYR A 120 7.27 17.28 -17.65
N ARG A 121 8.48 16.75 -17.46
CA ARG A 121 8.79 15.69 -16.49
C ARG A 121 10.10 16.00 -15.79
N LEU A 122 10.11 15.81 -14.46
CA LEU A 122 11.28 15.94 -13.60
C LEU A 122 11.47 14.67 -12.77
N LEU A 123 12.69 14.18 -12.69
CA LEU A 123 13.08 13.07 -11.82
C LEU A 123 14.49 13.29 -11.24
N SER A 124 14.75 12.64 -10.09
CA SER A 124 16.08 12.59 -9.51
C SER A 124 16.88 11.47 -10.18
N GLU A 125 18.16 11.76 -10.47
CA GLU A 125 19.19 10.78 -10.86
C GLU A 125 20.38 10.87 -9.89
N ASP A 126 21.29 9.88 -9.96
CA ASP A 126 22.45 9.84 -9.06
C ASP A 126 23.32 11.09 -9.18
N ASP A 127 23.47 11.64 -10.41
CA ASP A 127 24.31 12.77 -10.74
C ASP A 127 23.57 14.13 -10.74
N GLY A 128 22.27 14.15 -10.44
CA GLY A 128 21.52 15.40 -10.46
C GLY A 128 20.04 15.25 -10.76
N TRP A 129 19.51 16.20 -11.53
CA TRP A 129 18.10 16.28 -11.87
C TRP A 129 17.93 16.15 -13.37
N ARG A 130 17.10 15.21 -13.81
CA ARG A 130 16.79 15.10 -15.22
C ARG A 130 15.40 15.66 -15.51
N THR A 131 15.33 16.65 -16.38
CA THR A 131 14.08 17.08 -16.99
C THR A 131 13.92 16.47 -18.38
N ARG A 132 12.68 16.21 -18.75
CA ARG A 132 12.31 15.90 -20.13
C ARG A 132 11.11 16.76 -20.52
N ARG A 133 11.28 17.47 -21.62
CA ARG A 133 10.18 18.12 -22.34
C ARG A 133 9.79 17.23 -23.51
N ALA A 134 8.53 16.93 -23.65
CA ALA A 134 7.99 16.27 -24.84
C ALA A 134 7.01 17.22 -25.53
N TYR A 135 7.13 17.32 -26.83
CA TYR A 135 6.26 18.10 -27.66
C TYR A 135 5.57 17.15 -28.64
N ALA A 136 4.23 17.19 -28.66
CA ALA A 136 3.42 16.33 -29.52
C ALA A 136 3.84 16.49 -31.03
N SER A 137 3.82 15.37 -31.74
CA SER A 137 4.05 15.31 -33.19
C SER A 137 3.20 14.17 -33.76
N ASP A 138 3.03 14.16 -35.10
CA ASP A 138 2.19 13.18 -35.81
C ASP A 138 2.58 11.71 -35.52
N THR A 139 3.84 11.45 -35.21
CA THR A 139 4.40 10.11 -35.01
C THR A 139 4.86 9.83 -33.56
N GLY A 140 4.34 10.60 -32.59
CA GLY A 140 4.73 10.46 -31.18
C GLY A 140 5.09 11.79 -30.53
N SER A 141 6.32 11.97 -30.04
CA SER A 141 6.79 13.24 -29.51
C SER A 141 8.24 13.52 -29.84
N ARG A 142 8.55 14.79 -30.04
CA ARG A 142 9.93 15.30 -30.03
C ARG A 142 10.29 15.63 -28.59
N THR A 143 11.39 15.08 -28.11
CA THR A 143 11.81 15.24 -26.71
C THR A 143 13.11 16.00 -26.59
N VAL A 144 13.19 16.86 -25.59
CA VAL A 144 14.41 17.51 -25.11
C VAL A 144 14.65 17.02 -23.69
N SER A 145 15.73 16.28 -23.49
CA SER A 145 16.17 15.77 -22.19
C SER A 145 17.36 16.60 -21.70
N GLN A 146 17.27 17.12 -20.49
CA GLN A 146 18.28 18.01 -19.90
C GLN A 146 18.70 17.45 -18.55
N LEU A 147 20.02 17.36 -18.31
CA LEU A 147 20.61 17.02 -17.01
C LEU A 147 21.08 18.31 -16.34
N TRP A 148 20.67 18.45 -15.07
CA TRP A 148 20.99 19.62 -14.24
C TRP A 148 21.80 19.19 -13.03
N SER A 149 22.77 20.00 -12.63
CA SER A 149 23.56 19.78 -11.43
C SER A 149 22.67 19.68 -10.18
N SER A 150 23.03 18.80 -9.26
CA SER A 150 22.33 18.70 -7.97
C SER A 150 22.58 19.87 -7.04
N GLU A 151 23.71 20.59 -7.20
CA GLU A 151 24.15 21.65 -6.28
C GLU A 151 23.54 23.01 -6.64
N ASP A 152 23.79 23.48 -7.87
CA ASP A 152 23.51 24.84 -8.30
C ASP A 152 22.46 24.92 -9.43
N LEU A 153 21.91 23.78 -9.86
CA LEU A 153 20.93 23.67 -10.94
C LEU A 153 21.43 24.24 -12.27
N THR A 154 22.73 24.16 -12.52
CA THR A 154 23.30 24.48 -13.84
C THR A 154 23.04 23.36 -14.83
N LEU A 155 22.76 23.72 -16.09
CA LEU A 155 22.55 22.77 -17.17
C LEU A 155 23.89 22.10 -17.52
N GLN A 156 23.98 20.79 -17.37
CA GLN A 156 25.18 20.00 -17.67
C GLN A 156 25.15 19.40 -19.06
N SER A 157 23.99 18.92 -19.51
CA SER A 157 23.84 18.36 -20.85
C SER A 157 22.42 18.49 -21.39
N GLU A 158 22.28 18.51 -22.69
CA GLU A 158 21.00 18.49 -23.42
C GLU A 158 21.06 17.49 -24.56
N GLU A 159 20.03 16.66 -24.67
CA GLU A 159 19.85 15.68 -25.72
C GLU A 159 18.47 15.85 -26.37
N ARG A 160 18.40 15.76 -27.68
CA ARG A 160 17.15 15.86 -28.46
C ARG A 160 16.94 14.58 -29.26
N ARG A 161 15.74 13.96 -29.13
CA ARG A 161 15.38 12.76 -29.88
C ARG A 161 13.87 12.67 -30.12
N GLY A 162 13.49 11.90 -31.14
CA GLY A 162 12.11 11.42 -31.28
C GLY A 162 11.84 10.30 -30.31
N LEU A 163 10.61 10.19 -29.81
CA LEU A 163 10.17 9.11 -28.93
C LEU A 163 8.75 8.71 -29.34
N GLU A 164 8.53 7.40 -29.49
CA GLU A 164 7.19 6.84 -29.65
C GLU A 164 6.47 6.81 -28.28
N TYR A 165 6.00 7.99 -27.88
CA TYR A 165 5.39 8.21 -26.57
C TYR A 165 4.35 9.31 -26.65
N SER A 166 3.22 9.11 -25.98
CA SER A 166 2.22 10.14 -25.74
C SER A 166 1.75 10.07 -24.28
N PRO A 167 1.75 11.19 -23.55
CA PRO A 167 1.21 11.24 -22.20
C PRO A 167 -0.29 10.93 -22.18
N LEU A 168 -1.02 11.28 -23.23
CA LEU A 168 -2.47 11.08 -23.37
C LEU A 168 -2.89 9.59 -23.35
N ASN A 169 -1.96 8.70 -23.70
CA ASN A 169 -2.18 7.25 -23.69
C ASN A 169 -1.88 6.60 -22.34
N ARG A 170 -1.40 7.36 -21.35
CA ARG A 170 -0.99 6.80 -20.05
C ARG A 170 -2.17 6.62 -19.10
N PRO A 171 -2.13 5.59 -18.23
CA PRO A 171 -3.21 5.33 -17.24
C PRO A 171 -3.54 6.56 -16.39
N TRP A 172 -2.51 7.25 -15.88
CA TRP A 172 -2.67 8.43 -15.04
C TRP A 172 -3.38 9.59 -15.74
N TRP A 173 -3.12 9.81 -17.06
CA TRP A 173 -3.82 10.82 -17.85
C TRP A 173 -5.29 10.45 -18.02
N LYS A 174 -5.54 9.23 -18.53
CA LYS A 174 -6.90 8.75 -18.84
C LYS A 174 -7.78 8.75 -17.57
N GLY A 175 -7.24 8.24 -16.46
CA GLY A 175 -7.96 8.19 -15.21
C GLY A 175 -8.25 9.57 -14.63
N ALA A 176 -7.27 10.47 -14.60
CA ALA A 176 -7.48 11.82 -14.11
C ALA A 176 -8.52 12.59 -14.96
N ILE A 177 -8.47 12.47 -16.29
CA ILE A 177 -9.46 13.10 -17.17
C ILE A 177 -10.85 12.49 -16.99
N SER A 178 -10.97 11.18 -16.82
CA SER A 178 -12.28 10.53 -16.57
C SER A 178 -12.90 10.91 -15.23
N SER A 179 -12.07 11.25 -14.25
CA SER A 179 -12.48 11.72 -12.92
C SER A 179 -12.73 13.23 -12.86
N TYR A 180 -12.41 13.95 -13.95
CA TYR A 180 -12.53 15.40 -14.05
C TYR A 180 -13.89 15.78 -14.64
N ASP A 181 -14.83 16.19 -13.81
CA ASP A 181 -16.09 16.79 -14.24
C ASP A 181 -15.94 18.31 -14.29
N GLY A 182 -15.50 18.81 -15.45
CA GLY A 182 -15.06 20.19 -15.66
C GLY A 182 -16.10 21.30 -15.44
N LEU A 183 -17.34 20.98 -15.09
CA LEU A 183 -18.44 21.96 -15.05
C LEU A 183 -19.34 21.92 -13.79
N ALA A 184 -19.32 20.88 -12.97
CA ALA A 184 -20.38 20.66 -11.99
C ALA A 184 -19.98 20.74 -10.51
N ALA A 185 -18.69 20.72 -10.17
CA ALA A 185 -18.31 20.66 -8.75
C ALA A 185 -17.66 21.95 -8.24
N PRO A 186 -17.96 22.34 -6.97
CA PRO A 186 -17.23 23.42 -6.30
C PRO A 186 -15.75 23.09 -6.24
N LEU A 187 -14.90 24.12 -6.24
CA LEU A 187 -13.44 24.13 -6.33
C LEU A 187 -12.64 23.18 -5.39
N GLN A 188 -13.31 22.40 -4.52
CA GLN A 188 -12.72 21.47 -3.54
C GLN A 188 -13.04 19.99 -3.85
N SER A 189 -13.72 19.69 -4.95
CA SER A 189 -14.37 18.37 -5.14
C SER A 189 -13.70 17.42 -6.15
N TYR A 190 -12.60 17.82 -6.82
CA TYR A 190 -11.93 16.87 -7.71
C TYR A 190 -11.07 15.91 -6.90
N ALA A 191 -11.42 14.63 -6.94
CA ALA A 191 -10.62 13.60 -6.29
C ALA A 191 -9.28 13.44 -7.03
N VAL A 192 -8.20 13.25 -6.28
CA VAL A 192 -6.95 12.78 -6.86
C VAL A 192 -7.19 11.34 -7.34
N TYR A 193 -6.90 11.09 -8.61
CA TYR A 193 -6.97 9.75 -9.17
C TYR A 193 -5.67 9.01 -8.89
N TRP A 194 -5.77 7.80 -8.36
CA TRP A 194 -4.66 6.86 -8.19
C TRP A 194 -4.79 5.73 -9.21
N THR A 195 -3.71 5.45 -9.92
CA THR A 195 -3.70 4.33 -10.87
C THR A 195 -3.62 3.00 -10.15
N ASP A 196 -4.09 1.94 -10.80
CA ASP A 196 -3.63 0.59 -10.47
C ASP A 196 -2.11 0.50 -10.62
N PRO A 197 -1.46 -0.49 -9.99
CA PRO A 197 -0.03 -0.74 -10.17
C PRO A 197 0.34 -0.97 -11.63
N TYR A 198 1.41 -0.31 -12.11
CA TYR A 198 1.90 -0.49 -13.47
C TYR A 198 3.40 -0.21 -13.59
N THR A 199 4.00 -0.66 -14.70
CA THR A 199 5.42 -0.39 -14.97
C THR A 199 5.61 1.01 -15.57
N PHE A 200 6.44 1.82 -14.93
CA PHE A 200 6.78 3.14 -15.42
C PHE A 200 7.52 3.08 -16.76
N PHE A 201 7.14 3.93 -17.71
CA PHE A 201 7.66 3.88 -19.08
C PHE A 201 9.18 4.07 -19.15
N THR A 202 9.74 5.00 -18.39
CA THR A 202 11.17 5.38 -18.50
C THR A 202 12.08 4.53 -17.62
N SER A 203 11.78 4.42 -16.31
CA SER A 203 12.63 3.72 -15.34
C SER A 203 12.41 2.22 -15.30
N ARG A 204 11.28 1.75 -15.87
CA ARG A 204 10.81 0.35 -15.76
C ARG A 204 10.55 -0.13 -14.34
N ASP A 205 10.54 0.78 -13.37
CA ASP A 205 10.16 0.46 -12.00
C ASP A 205 8.65 0.18 -11.91
N PRO A 206 8.23 -0.76 -11.07
CA PRO A 206 6.83 -0.93 -10.70
C PRO A 206 6.39 0.21 -9.77
N GLY A 207 5.23 0.78 -10.01
CA GLY A 207 4.72 1.89 -9.22
C GLY A 207 3.26 2.18 -9.42
N ILE A 208 2.78 3.15 -8.68
CA ILE A 208 1.47 3.78 -8.80
C ILE A 208 1.64 5.27 -9.03
N THR A 209 0.66 5.90 -9.66
CA THR A 209 0.72 7.33 -9.96
C THR A 209 -0.53 8.01 -9.40
N ALA A 210 -0.33 9.05 -8.60
CA ALA A 210 -1.38 10.00 -8.26
C ALA A 210 -1.49 11.05 -9.34
N ALA A 211 -2.69 11.39 -9.79
CA ALA A 211 -2.90 12.36 -10.85
C ALA A 211 -4.11 13.25 -10.59
N LEU A 212 -4.01 14.52 -10.95
CA LEU A 212 -5.07 15.50 -10.82
C LEU A 212 -5.21 16.29 -12.10
N ALA A 213 -6.41 16.30 -12.68
CA ALA A 213 -6.74 17.13 -13.82
C ALA A 213 -7.28 18.50 -13.36
N PHE A 214 -6.91 19.57 -14.06
CA PHE A 214 -7.33 20.94 -13.77
C PHE A 214 -7.27 21.83 -15.02
N LYS A 215 -7.93 22.98 -14.98
CA LYS A 215 -7.73 24.06 -15.95
C LYS A 215 -6.80 25.12 -15.40
N GLY A 216 -5.81 25.50 -16.20
CA GLY A 216 -4.94 26.64 -15.92
C GLY A 216 -5.62 27.99 -16.11
N ALA A 217 -4.92 29.08 -15.76
CA ALA A 217 -5.38 30.44 -15.98
C ALA A 217 -5.62 30.77 -17.49
N ASP A 218 -4.94 30.04 -18.37
CA ASP A 218 -5.06 30.07 -19.84
C ASP A 218 -6.21 29.21 -20.38
N SER A 219 -7.03 28.61 -19.52
CA SER A 219 -8.13 27.71 -19.85
C SER A 219 -7.72 26.37 -20.49
N ILE A 220 -6.42 26.06 -20.58
CA ILE A 220 -5.91 24.78 -21.08
C ILE A 220 -6.09 23.72 -20.00
N THR A 221 -6.61 22.55 -20.40
CA THR A 221 -6.71 21.39 -19.52
C THR A 221 -5.34 20.71 -19.36
N ARG A 222 -4.94 20.52 -18.11
CA ARG A 222 -3.68 19.88 -17.74
C ARG A 222 -3.91 18.77 -16.71
N VAL A 223 -2.97 17.83 -16.67
CA VAL A 223 -2.87 16.84 -15.61
C VAL A 223 -1.49 16.94 -14.99
N ALA A 224 -1.45 17.16 -13.67
CA ALA A 224 -0.25 16.91 -12.88
C ALA A 224 -0.28 15.48 -12.34
N ALA A 225 0.88 14.82 -12.33
CA ALA A 225 1.01 13.46 -11.86
C ALA A 225 2.31 13.27 -11.08
N LEU A 226 2.24 12.46 -10.01
CA LEU A 226 3.35 12.14 -9.11
C LEU A 226 3.49 10.63 -9.03
N ASP A 227 4.68 10.10 -9.37
CA ASP A 227 4.96 8.67 -9.35
C ASP A 227 5.50 8.25 -7.99
N VAL A 228 4.91 7.21 -7.41
CA VAL A 228 5.34 6.54 -6.17
C VAL A 228 5.77 5.11 -6.50
N LYS A 229 7.01 4.73 -6.13
CA LYS A 229 7.53 3.38 -6.37
C LYS A 229 6.98 2.38 -5.34
N LEU A 230 6.49 1.24 -5.78
CA LEU A 230 6.00 0.17 -4.89
C LEU A 230 7.10 -0.42 -4.02
N ILE A 231 8.34 -0.37 -4.48
CA ILE A 231 9.48 -0.84 -3.71
C ILE A 231 9.62 -0.10 -2.36
N ASP A 232 9.25 1.16 -2.29
CA ASP A 232 9.35 1.94 -1.05
C ASP A 232 8.25 1.56 -0.04
N ILE A 233 7.07 1.17 -0.50
CA ILE A 233 6.02 0.57 0.33
C ILE A 233 6.46 -0.81 0.81
N SER A 234 7.03 -1.63 -0.07
CA SER A 234 7.50 -2.97 0.26
C SER A 234 8.66 -2.96 1.27
N LYS A 235 9.59 -2.00 1.20
CA LYS A 235 10.64 -1.82 2.22
C LYS A 235 10.05 -1.64 3.62
N PHE A 236 8.98 -0.86 3.73
CA PHE A 236 8.30 -0.67 5.01
C PHE A 236 7.59 -1.96 5.46
N THR A 237 6.76 -2.57 4.62
CA THR A 237 5.96 -3.74 4.99
C THR A 237 6.82 -4.97 5.31
N THR A 238 7.92 -5.18 4.59
CA THR A 238 8.89 -6.27 4.88
C THR A 238 9.68 -6.04 6.16
N ALA A 239 9.92 -4.79 6.55
CA ALA A 239 10.59 -4.44 7.81
C ALA A 239 9.66 -4.58 9.03
N LEU A 240 8.34 -4.52 8.83
CA LEU A 240 7.37 -4.57 9.92
C LEU A 240 7.30 -5.98 10.51
N LYS A 241 7.41 -6.07 11.84
CA LYS A 241 7.41 -7.32 12.61
C LYS A 241 6.31 -7.27 13.70
N PRO A 242 5.04 -7.56 13.35
CA PRO A 242 3.95 -7.58 14.33
C PRO A 242 4.20 -8.56 15.48
N THR A 243 4.67 -9.76 15.14
CA THR A 243 5.15 -10.81 16.04
C THR A 243 6.36 -11.50 15.42
N GLU A 244 6.95 -12.52 16.07
CA GLU A 244 8.11 -13.27 15.55
C GLU A 244 7.85 -13.77 14.11
N ASN A 245 6.68 -14.39 13.88
CA ASN A 245 6.27 -14.94 12.60
C ASN A 245 5.21 -14.10 11.89
N GLY A 246 4.80 -12.96 12.49
CA GLY A 246 3.75 -12.10 11.96
C GLY A 246 4.17 -11.40 10.66
N MET A 247 3.21 -11.26 9.76
CA MET A 247 3.38 -10.65 8.44
C MET A 247 2.32 -9.56 8.21
N VAL A 248 2.67 -8.57 7.42
CA VAL A 248 1.74 -7.57 6.90
C VAL A 248 1.90 -7.52 5.39
N ILE A 249 0.79 -7.40 4.69
CA ILE A 249 0.74 -7.22 3.25
C ILE A 249 -0.20 -6.07 2.91
N VAL A 250 0.15 -5.30 1.90
CA VAL A 250 -0.72 -4.25 1.33
C VAL A 250 -1.05 -4.64 -0.11
N TYR A 251 -2.33 -4.58 -0.47
CA TYR A 251 -2.80 -4.95 -1.79
C TYR A 251 -4.01 -4.10 -2.19
N THR A 252 -4.27 -4.00 -3.50
CA THR A 252 -5.42 -3.27 -4.06
C THR A 252 -6.71 -4.08 -3.92
N ASP A 253 -7.86 -3.45 -4.14
CA ASP A 253 -9.15 -4.16 -4.18
C ASP A 253 -9.20 -5.24 -5.26
N ALA A 254 -8.42 -5.09 -6.35
CA ALA A 254 -8.24 -6.11 -7.38
C ALA A 254 -7.35 -7.28 -6.94
N GLY A 255 -6.76 -7.23 -5.73
CA GLY A 255 -5.87 -8.26 -5.18
C GLY A 255 -4.42 -8.15 -5.63
N GLU A 256 -4.01 -7.07 -6.29
CA GLU A 256 -2.63 -6.84 -6.72
C GLU A 256 -1.77 -6.33 -5.56
N VAL A 257 -0.58 -6.88 -5.41
CA VAL A 257 0.33 -6.54 -4.32
C VAL A 257 0.93 -5.15 -4.51
N VAL A 258 0.75 -4.30 -3.51
CA VAL A 258 1.34 -2.95 -3.39
C VAL A 258 2.50 -2.94 -2.40
N GLY A 259 2.40 -3.71 -1.31
CA GLY A 259 3.46 -3.87 -0.33
C GLY A 259 3.63 -5.32 0.07
N LEU A 260 4.81 -5.90 -0.19
CA LEU A 260 5.12 -7.31 0.03
C LEU A 260 5.22 -7.67 1.52
N PRO A 261 4.82 -8.88 1.92
CA PRO A 261 4.94 -9.33 3.30
C PRO A 261 6.39 -9.67 3.64
N ARG A 262 6.69 -9.69 4.94
CA ARG A 262 7.98 -10.16 5.44
C ARG A 262 8.13 -11.67 5.22
N ALA A 263 8.87 -12.04 4.17
CA ALA A 263 9.29 -13.40 3.89
C ALA A 263 10.74 -13.38 3.40
N GLN A 264 11.50 -14.47 3.63
CA GLN A 264 12.93 -14.55 3.33
C GLN A 264 13.26 -14.12 1.90
N ARG A 265 12.45 -14.53 0.93
CA ARG A 265 12.63 -14.23 -0.50
C ARG A 265 12.37 -12.76 -0.87
N PHE A 266 11.74 -11.96 0.01
CA PHE A 266 11.44 -10.55 -0.21
C PHE A 266 12.32 -9.61 0.61
N LEU A 267 13.37 -10.11 1.24
CA LEU A 267 14.30 -9.28 2.02
C LEU A 267 15.30 -8.51 1.13
N ASP A 268 15.47 -8.92 -0.12
CA ASP A 268 16.27 -8.22 -1.11
C ASP A 268 15.42 -7.56 -2.22
N ILE A 269 16.02 -6.59 -2.92
CA ILE A 269 15.33 -5.82 -3.97
C ILE A 269 14.94 -6.69 -5.15
N SER A 270 15.78 -7.67 -5.52
CA SER A 270 15.52 -8.54 -6.68
C SER A 270 14.29 -9.42 -6.44
N GLY A 271 14.17 -10.02 -5.25
CA GLY A 271 13.00 -10.78 -4.85
C GLY A 271 11.75 -9.93 -4.76
N GLN A 272 11.88 -8.67 -4.30
CA GLN A 272 10.74 -7.75 -4.28
C GLN A 272 10.27 -7.38 -5.70
N GLN A 273 11.19 -7.06 -6.61
CA GLN A 273 10.84 -6.69 -7.99
C GLN A 273 10.17 -7.83 -8.76
N ALA A 274 10.58 -9.08 -8.52
CA ALA A 274 10.05 -10.25 -9.22
C ALA A 274 8.55 -10.49 -8.94
N GLU A 275 8.07 -10.11 -7.76
CA GLU A 275 6.70 -10.37 -7.32
C GLU A 275 5.80 -9.11 -7.32
N MET A 276 6.31 -7.98 -7.83
CA MET A 276 5.46 -6.81 -8.07
C MET A 276 4.41 -7.14 -9.14
N PHE A 277 3.17 -6.72 -8.92
CA PHE A 277 1.98 -7.06 -9.71
C PHE A 277 1.44 -8.49 -9.51
N ALA A 278 2.08 -9.32 -8.67
CA ALA A 278 1.53 -10.62 -8.34
C ALA A 278 0.16 -10.48 -7.66
N GLN A 279 -0.73 -11.42 -7.92
CA GLN A 279 -1.94 -11.55 -7.13
C GLN A 279 -1.59 -12.05 -5.73
N VAL A 280 -2.15 -11.42 -4.71
CA VAL A 280 -1.88 -11.77 -3.30
C VAL A 280 -2.12 -13.24 -3.01
N ALA A 281 -3.12 -13.86 -3.65
CA ALA A 281 -3.43 -15.28 -3.53
C ALA A 281 -2.41 -16.19 -4.23
N GLN A 282 -1.50 -15.64 -5.04
CA GLN A 282 -0.51 -16.40 -5.82
C GLN A 282 0.92 -16.23 -5.27
N LEU A 283 1.06 -15.53 -4.15
CA LEU A 283 2.38 -15.33 -3.55
C LEU A 283 3.02 -16.64 -3.02
N GLY A 284 2.31 -17.77 -3.00
CA GLY A 284 2.84 -19.03 -2.49
C GLY A 284 3.20 -18.98 -1.00
N ILE A 285 2.45 -18.20 -0.21
CA ILE A 285 2.54 -18.14 1.25
C ILE A 285 1.25 -18.72 1.81
N PRO A 286 1.27 -19.98 2.29
CA PRO A 286 0.04 -20.68 2.67
C PRO A 286 -0.82 -19.94 3.69
N GLN A 287 -0.20 -19.21 4.62
CA GLN A 287 -0.91 -18.43 5.63
C GLN A 287 -1.75 -17.32 5.00
N ILE A 288 -1.18 -16.62 4.00
CA ILE A 288 -1.87 -15.54 3.28
C ILE A 288 -2.98 -16.12 2.40
N GLU A 289 -2.69 -17.19 1.65
CA GLU A 289 -3.67 -17.85 0.78
C GLU A 289 -4.90 -18.33 1.56
N ILE A 290 -4.70 -18.99 2.71
CA ILE A 290 -5.80 -19.45 3.58
C ILE A 290 -6.57 -18.26 4.15
N ALA A 291 -5.88 -17.21 4.62
CA ALA A 291 -6.52 -16.02 5.16
C ALA A 291 -7.39 -15.32 4.09
N MET A 292 -6.85 -15.15 2.88
CA MET A 292 -7.59 -14.55 1.74
C MET A 292 -8.80 -15.38 1.33
N GLY A 293 -8.69 -16.71 1.29
CA GLY A 293 -9.79 -17.60 0.97
C GLY A 293 -10.92 -17.62 2.02
N ARG A 294 -10.66 -17.12 3.23
CA ARG A 294 -11.66 -17.00 4.32
C ARG A 294 -12.21 -15.59 4.47
N ARG A 295 -11.67 -14.60 3.77
CA ARG A 295 -12.16 -13.22 3.82
C ARG A 295 -13.63 -13.18 3.40
N THR A 296 -14.49 -12.61 4.24
CA THR A 296 -15.88 -12.27 3.94
C THR A 296 -16.07 -10.76 3.96
N ALA A 297 -17.17 -10.26 3.40
CA ALA A 297 -17.44 -8.81 3.38
C ALA A 297 -17.57 -8.20 4.79
N ASP A 298 -17.93 -9.02 5.79
CA ASP A 298 -18.04 -8.58 7.19
C ASP A 298 -16.69 -8.56 7.94
N ASP A 299 -15.61 -9.07 7.33
CA ASP A 299 -14.31 -9.22 8.00
C ASP A 299 -13.42 -7.95 7.96
N GLU A 300 -13.87 -6.85 7.35
CA GLU A 300 -13.07 -5.62 7.25
C GLU A 300 -12.67 -5.01 8.60
N GLN A 301 -13.36 -5.37 9.67
CA GLN A 301 -13.04 -4.93 11.05
C GLN A 301 -12.82 -6.08 12.02
N ASN A 302 -13.00 -7.32 11.59
CA ASN A 302 -12.91 -8.48 12.45
C ASN A 302 -11.60 -9.21 12.30
N THR A 303 -11.14 -9.80 13.40
CA THR A 303 -10.03 -10.74 13.39
C THR A 303 -10.59 -12.17 13.49
N PHE A 304 -9.95 -13.09 12.80
CA PHE A 304 -10.34 -14.50 12.88
C PHE A 304 -9.12 -15.42 13.01
N ARG A 305 -9.40 -16.60 13.52
CA ARG A 305 -8.39 -17.64 13.72
C ARG A 305 -8.49 -18.70 12.63
N PHE A 306 -7.35 -19.18 12.15
CA PHE A 306 -7.26 -20.28 11.20
C PHE A 306 -6.02 -21.14 11.47
N THR A 307 -5.94 -22.29 10.81
CA THR A 307 -4.80 -23.21 10.89
C THR A 307 -4.11 -23.28 9.54
N ALA A 308 -2.78 -23.16 9.55
CA ALA A 308 -1.93 -23.35 8.39
C ALA A 308 -0.81 -24.33 8.77
N GLY A 309 -0.83 -25.53 8.19
CA GLY A 309 -0.01 -26.65 8.66
C GLY A 309 -0.39 -27.07 10.10
N GLU A 310 0.60 -27.16 10.97
CA GLU A 310 0.39 -27.48 12.41
C GLU A 310 0.20 -26.24 13.28
N GLU A 311 0.35 -25.04 12.72
CA GLU A 311 0.30 -23.79 13.46
C GLU A 311 -1.07 -23.12 13.41
N THR A 312 -1.41 -22.42 14.49
CA THR A 312 -2.61 -21.57 14.57
C THR A 312 -2.23 -20.12 14.34
N TRP A 313 -2.94 -19.48 13.41
CA TRP A 313 -2.73 -18.11 13.00
C TRP A 313 -3.95 -17.23 13.28
N TRP A 314 -3.71 -15.94 13.37
CA TRP A 314 -4.73 -14.91 13.43
C TRP A 314 -4.56 -13.97 12.25
N ALA A 315 -5.66 -13.62 11.60
CA ALA A 315 -5.68 -12.63 10.53
C ALA A 315 -6.71 -11.53 10.81
N GLY A 316 -6.46 -10.35 10.27
CA GLY A 316 -7.40 -9.24 10.24
C GLY A 316 -7.15 -8.40 9.01
N PHE A 317 -8.21 -7.86 8.43
CA PHE A 317 -8.19 -6.98 7.27
C PHE A 317 -8.56 -5.55 7.68
N ARG A 318 -8.01 -4.57 7.00
CA ARG A 318 -8.37 -3.15 7.15
C ARG A 318 -8.32 -2.50 5.78
N ALA A 319 -9.39 -1.81 5.41
CA ALA A 319 -9.37 -0.92 4.25
C ALA A 319 -8.56 0.34 4.59
N TYR A 320 -7.80 0.83 3.62
CA TYR A 320 -7.20 2.16 3.62
C TYR A 320 -7.99 3.02 2.63
N PRO A 321 -8.55 4.17 3.06
CA PRO A 321 -9.42 5.00 2.24
C PRO A 321 -8.69 5.71 1.10
#